data_71e56ff40968e2d69110ae36320b481f
#
_entry.id   71e56ff40968e2d69110ae36320b481f
#
_cell.length_a   1.000
_cell.length_b   1.000
_cell.length_c   1.000
_cell.angle_alpha   90.00
_cell.angle_beta   90.00
_cell.angle_gamma   90.00
#
_symmetry.space_group_name_H-M   'P 1'
#
loop_
_entity.id
_entity.type
_entity.pdbx_description
1 polymer ?
#
loop_
_entity_poly.entity_id
_entity_poly.type
_entity_poly.pdbx_seq_one_letter_code
_entity_poly.pdbx_strand_id
1 'polypeptide(L)'
;MTKLHLVFSALALVAGTASAGELHVFTSGQAGFNTHSVWYDDGKEVTVVDTQFTPAIAQDMLNEIKQKTKSPVTRLIVTHANPDKFNALSVFNAMGVETIASTGTAAAMPGADKYKHYFWVNVAKTFTDETYPKFEAVKTTYTGKKVIKLKSGETITLFELSKPGVSSDQTVVRFDKTGDLVVGDLVASHNHAWLEGGIVDGKPAPAIKSWISNLKELPKLGHGKVYGGRGDFLPVKEAAAQEVAYLQKADAIVDSYINNLGDKRSELSDPTKQSEHYAQIQAEFAKELPDYAMPDLISYSVYGLVNHKLTESK
;
A
#
# COMPACT_ATOMS: atom_id res chain seq x y z
N MET A 1 10.57 -45.16 -47.99
CA MET A 1 11.03 -44.91 -46.61
C MET A 1 11.39 -43.46 -46.48
N THR A 2 10.43 -42.62 -46.07
CA THR A 2 10.60 -41.17 -45.99
C THR A 2 10.94 -40.81 -44.55
N LYS A 3 12.14 -40.27 -44.32
CA LYS A 3 12.60 -39.84 -42.98
C LYS A 3 11.98 -38.49 -42.65
N LEU A 4 11.13 -38.47 -41.60
CA LEU A 4 10.55 -37.29 -41.05
C LEU A 4 11.57 -36.66 -40.07
N HIS A 5 12.09 -35.48 -40.41
CA HIS A 5 12.96 -34.71 -39.52
C HIS A 5 12.09 -33.83 -38.62
N LEU A 6 12.00 -34.16 -37.31
CA LEU A 6 11.44 -33.29 -36.30
C LEU A 6 12.46 -32.19 -35.99
N VAL A 7 12.12 -30.96 -36.34
CA VAL A 7 12.86 -29.76 -35.91
C VAL A 7 12.28 -29.34 -34.55
N PHE A 8 13.02 -29.55 -33.47
CA PHE A 8 12.71 -28.97 -32.17
C PHE A 8 13.16 -27.50 -32.15
N SER A 9 12.21 -26.58 -32.29
CA SER A 9 12.46 -25.16 -32.00
C SER A 9 12.47 -24.96 -30.48
N ALA A 10 13.65 -24.84 -29.91
CA ALA A 10 13.81 -24.39 -28.53
C ALA A 10 13.43 -22.89 -28.43
N LEU A 11 12.27 -22.60 -27.86
CA LEU A 11 11.90 -21.25 -27.50
C LEU A 11 12.74 -20.86 -26.27
N ALA A 12 13.83 -20.12 -26.49
CA ALA A 12 14.59 -19.53 -25.41
C ALA A 12 13.75 -18.42 -24.81
N LEU A 13 13.22 -18.63 -23.58
CA LEU A 13 12.71 -17.57 -22.76
C LEU A 13 13.88 -16.62 -22.44
N VAL A 14 13.96 -15.50 -23.11
CA VAL A 14 14.88 -14.42 -22.75
C VAL A 14 14.27 -13.76 -21.49
N ALA A 15 14.69 -14.20 -20.32
CA ALA A 15 14.46 -13.45 -19.10
C ALA A 15 15.21 -12.11 -19.25
N GLY A 16 14.49 -11.03 -19.51
CA GLY A 16 15.06 -9.70 -19.58
C GLY A 16 15.74 -9.39 -18.24
N THR A 17 17.03 -9.06 -18.28
CA THR A 17 17.74 -8.55 -17.11
C THR A 17 17.24 -7.15 -16.78
N ALA A 18 17.05 -6.86 -15.49
CA ALA A 18 16.72 -5.51 -15.03
C ALA A 18 17.82 -4.52 -15.43
N SER A 19 17.43 -3.36 -15.91
CA SER A 19 18.38 -2.26 -16.17
C SER A 19 18.75 -1.59 -14.88
N ALA A 20 20.04 -1.37 -14.64
CA ALA A 20 20.52 -0.63 -13.47
C ALA A 20 20.04 0.83 -13.54
N GLY A 21 19.51 1.34 -12.43
CA GLY A 21 18.99 2.71 -12.34
C GLY A 21 17.52 2.86 -12.76
N GLU A 22 16.75 1.74 -12.81
CA GLU A 22 15.31 1.73 -13.05
C GLU A 22 14.52 1.24 -11.86
N LEU A 23 13.32 1.78 -11.71
CA LEU A 23 12.32 1.28 -10.77
C LEU A 23 11.57 0.10 -11.39
N HIS A 24 11.43 -0.95 -10.62
CA HIS A 24 10.67 -2.13 -10.95
C HIS A 24 9.55 -2.32 -9.95
N VAL A 25 8.47 -2.94 -10.37
CA VAL A 25 7.31 -3.20 -9.52
C VAL A 25 7.04 -4.69 -9.49
N PHE A 26 6.90 -5.21 -8.29
CA PHE A 26 6.28 -6.50 -8.03
C PHE A 26 4.83 -6.24 -7.60
N THR A 27 3.89 -6.92 -8.23
CA THR A 27 2.48 -6.85 -7.86
C THR A 27 2.05 -8.21 -7.35
N SER A 28 1.57 -8.28 -6.11
CA SER A 28 0.96 -9.50 -5.60
C SER A 28 -0.29 -9.85 -6.39
N GLY A 29 -0.66 -11.12 -6.41
CA GLY A 29 -1.98 -11.51 -6.90
C GLY A 29 -3.09 -11.12 -5.92
N GLN A 30 -4.30 -11.59 -6.19
CA GLN A 30 -5.49 -11.32 -5.38
C GLN A 30 -5.32 -11.68 -3.89
N ALA A 31 -4.57 -12.74 -3.58
CA ALA A 31 -4.26 -13.13 -2.20
C ALA A 31 -3.47 -12.09 -1.40
N GLY A 32 -2.77 -11.17 -2.09
CA GLY A 32 -2.07 -10.02 -1.50
C GLY A 32 -2.74 -8.69 -1.81
N PHE A 33 -4.01 -8.70 -2.22
CA PHE A 33 -4.80 -7.50 -2.56
C PHE A 33 -4.20 -6.67 -3.70
N ASN A 34 -3.54 -7.31 -4.68
CA ASN A 34 -2.84 -6.68 -5.79
C ASN A 34 -1.87 -5.56 -5.34
N THR A 35 -1.28 -5.72 -4.15
CA THR A 35 -0.35 -4.74 -3.56
C THR A 35 0.92 -4.65 -4.37
N HIS A 36 1.38 -3.42 -4.61
CA HIS A 36 2.68 -3.13 -5.19
C HIS A 36 3.75 -3.05 -4.10
N SER A 37 4.89 -3.69 -4.36
CA SER A 37 6.19 -3.36 -3.78
C SER A 37 7.10 -2.88 -4.89
N VAL A 38 7.80 -1.79 -4.65
CA VAL A 38 8.70 -1.20 -5.63
C VAL A 38 10.14 -1.55 -5.26
N TRP A 39 10.96 -1.91 -6.24
CA TRP A 39 12.38 -2.12 -6.01
C TRP A 39 13.24 -1.41 -7.05
N TYR A 40 14.39 -0.97 -6.59
CA TYR A 40 15.35 -0.22 -7.37
C TYR A 40 16.71 -0.89 -7.32
N ASP A 41 17.26 -1.24 -8.48
CA ASP A 41 18.61 -1.76 -8.62
C ASP A 41 19.54 -0.64 -9.10
N ASP A 42 20.49 -0.23 -8.27
CA ASP A 42 21.47 0.77 -8.63
C ASP A 42 22.70 0.19 -9.39
N GLY A 43 22.64 -1.10 -9.73
CA GLY A 43 23.72 -1.87 -10.35
C GLY A 43 24.73 -2.47 -9.35
N LYS A 44 24.59 -2.18 -8.06
CA LYS A 44 25.46 -2.69 -6.97
C LYS A 44 24.67 -3.21 -5.78
N GLU A 45 23.47 -2.69 -5.58
CA GLU A 45 22.55 -3.09 -4.52
C GLU A 45 21.11 -2.83 -4.92
N VAL A 46 20.19 -3.55 -4.28
CA VAL A 46 18.75 -3.36 -4.44
C VAL A 46 18.18 -2.76 -3.17
N THR A 47 17.37 -1.71 -3.33
CA THR A 47 16.49 -1.15 -2.31
C THR A 47 15.06 -1.55 -2.64
N VAL A 48 14.35 -2.13 -1.67
CA VAL A 48 12.93 -2.50 -1.77
C VAL A 48 12.10 -1.51 -0.96
N VAL A 49 10.91 -1.17 -1.43
CA VAL A 49 9.91 -0.38 -0.71
C VAL A 49 8.66 -1.23 -0.54
N ASP A 50 8.26 -1.44 0.71
CA ASP A 50 7.16 -2.27 1.21
C ASP A 50 7.35 -3.79 1.04
N THR A 51 6.88 -4.56 2.05
CA THR A 51 7.24 -5.99 2.20
C THR A 51 6.31 -6.96 1.49
N GLN A 52 5.05 -6.65 1.30
CA GLN A 52 3.93 -7.53 0.99
C GLN A 52 3.18 -8.06 2.23
N PHE A 53 1.94 -8.58 1.99
CA PHE A 53 1.02 -8.98 3.05
C PHE A 53 1.45 -10.25 3.81
N THR A 54 2.11 -11.19 3.13
CA THR A 54 2.58 -12.43 3.77
C THR A 54 4.05 -12.71 3.45
N PRO A 55 4.76 -13.44 4.34
CA PRO A 55 6.12 -13.90 4.07
C PRO A 55 6.27 -14.69 2.77
N ALA A 56 5.27 -15.49 2.40
CA ALA A 56 5.29 -16.27 1.15
C ALA A 56 5.30 -15.35 -0.09
N ILE A 57 4.43 -14.34 -0.13
CA ILE A 57 4.38 -13.37 -1.25
C ILE A 57 5.68 -12.54 -1.31
N ALA A 58 6.23 -12.16 -0.16
CA ALA A 58 7.54 -11.48 -0.12
C ALA A 58 8.67 -12.37 -0.66
N GLN A 59 8.62 -13.68 -0.40
CA GLN A 59 9.60 -14.61 -0.96
C GLN A 59 9.46 -14.73 -2.49
N ASP A 60 8.23 -14.70 -3.03
CA ASP A 60 8.00 -14.68 -4.48
C ASP A 60 8.59 -13.42 -5.11
N MET A 61 8.39 -12.25 -4.48
CA MET A 61 9.04 -11.00 -4.91
C MET A 61 10.57 -11.10 -4.90
N LEU A 62 11.16 -11.64 -3.84
CA LEU A 62 12.62 -11.82 -3.75
C LEU A 62 13.15 -12.79 -4.80
N ASN A 63 12.39 -13.84 -5.13
CA ASN A 63 12.72 -14.76 -6.19
C ASN A 63 12.68 -14.07 -7.58
N GLU A 64 11.68 -13.20 -7.82
CA GLU A 64 11.62 -12.40 -9.04
C GLU A 64 12.82 -11.43 -9.14
N ILE A 65 13.15 -10.71 -8.06
CA ILE A 65 14.32 -9.83 -8.02
C ILE A 65 15.59 -10.62 -8.37
N LYS A 66 15.79 -11.79 -7.75
CA LYS A 66 16.97 -12.65 -7.99
C LYS A 66 17.07 -13.16 -9.43
N GLN A 67 15.94 -13.34 -10.12
CA GLN A 67 15.93 -13.72 -11.54
C GLN A 67 16.35 -12.56 -12.45
N LYS A 68 16.02 -11.31 -12.06
CA LYS A 68 16.23 -10.12 -12.87
C LYS A 68 17.61 -9.46 -12.64
N THR A 69 18.20 -9.60 -11.44
CA THR A 69 19.48 -8.99 -11.12
C THR A 69 20.37 -9.90 -10.27
N LYS A 70 21.68 -9.59 -10.26
CA LYS A 70 22.67 -10.19 -9.34
C LYS A 70 23.00 -9.29 -8.17
N SER A 71 22.51 -8.05 -8.18
CA SER A 71 22.70 -7.11 -7.09
C SER A 71 22.00 -7.62 -5.81
N PRO A 72 22.67 -7.60 -4.64
CA PRO A 72 22.06 -8.05 -3.39
C PRO A 72 20.99 -7.06 -2.92
N VAL A 73 19.90 -7.57 -2.36
CA VAL A 73 18.94 -6.75 -1.59
C VAL A 73 19.62 -6.36 -0.27
N THR A 74 19.82 -5.07 -0.05
CA THR A 74 20.51 -4.54 1.15
C THR A 74 19.61 -3.68 2.02
N ARG A 75 18.50 -3.20 1.48
CA ARG A 75 17.64 -2.25 2.18
C ARG A 75 16.16 -2.49 1.87
N LEU A 76 15.34 -2.30 2.91
CA LEU A 76 13.90 -2.23 2.82
C LEU A 76 13.41 -0.95 3.49
N ILE A 77 12.48 -0.25 2.85
CA ILE A 77 11.81 0.94 3.39
C ILE A 77 10.33 0.62 3.52
N VAL A 78 9.73 0.87 4.69
CA VAL A 78 8.30 0.72 4.93
C VAL A 78 7.64 2.08 4.82
N THR A 79 6.61 2.20 3.97
CA THR A 79 5.94 3.48 3.70
C THR A 79 4.98 3.88 4.81
N HIS A 80 4.20 2.96 5.35
CA HIS A 80 3.21 3.22 6.40
C HIS A 80 2.78 1.93 7.12
N ALA A 81 2.03 2.09 8.23
CA ALA A 81 1.65 0.99 9.12
C ALA A 81 0.37 0.25 8.67
N ASN A 82 0.39 -0.36 7.47
CA ASN A 82 -0.60 -1.33 7.02
C ASN A 82 0.05 -2.72 6.82
N PRO A 83 -0.68 -3.83 7.04
CA PRO A 83 -0.12 -5.19 6.98
C PRO A 83 0.67 -5.50 5.72
N ASP A 84 0.16 -5.13 4.57
CA ASP A 84 0.79 -5.38 3.27
C ASP A 84 2.09 -4.57 3.03
N LYS A 85 2.45 -3.67 3.95
CA LYS A 85 3.69 -2.89 3.92
C LYS A 85 4.76 -3.42 4.88
N PHE A 86 4.36 -4.13 5.97
CA PHE A 86 5.32 -4.54 7.00
C PHE A 86 5.22 -6.01 7.46
N ASN A 87 4.14 -6.74 7.18
CA ASN A 87 3.91 -8.09 7.71
C ASN A 87 4.99 -9.12 7.34
N ALA A 88 5.70 -8.90 6.23
CA ALA A 88 6.80 -9.79 5.85
C ALA A 88 8.19 -9.28 6.29
N LEU A 89 8.28 -8.38 7.27
CA LEU A 89 9.57 -7.90 7.82
C LEU A 89 10.46 -9.05 8.31
N SER A 90 9.90 -10.15 8.82
CA SER A 90 10.65 -11.33 9.25
C SER A 90 11.56 -11.88 8.15
N VAL A 91 11.12 -11.89 6.90
CA VAL A 91 11.91 -12.36 5.74
C VAL A 91 13.14 -11.48 5.54
N PHE A 92 12.96 -10.15 5.54
CA PHE A 92 14.06 -9.20 5.33
C PHE A 92 15.00 -9.12 6.54
N ASN A 93 14.45 -9.18 7.75
CA ASN A 93 15.27 -9.19 8.98
C ASN A 93 16.15 -10.43 9.07
N ALA A 94 15.63 -11.61 8.68
CA ALA A 94 16.38 -12.86 8.61
C ALA A 94 17.53 -12.82 7.59
N MET A 95 17.37 -12.08 6.49
CA MET A 95 18.40 -11.86 5.48
C MET A 95 19.49 -10.87 5.93
N GLY A 96 19.35 -10.21 7.09
CA GLY A 96 20.27 -9.17 7.54
C GLY A 96 20.11 -7.82 6.82
N VAL A 97 19.03 -7.63 6.05
CA VAL A 97 18.70 -6.39 5.34
C VAL A 97 18.48 -5.24 6.32
N GLU A 98 18.92 -4.03 5.99
CA GLU A 98 18.58 -2.81 6.71
C GLU A 98 17.11 -2.48 6.49
N THR A 99 16.28 -2.58 7.53
CA THR A 99 14.83 -2.26 7.47
C THR A 99 14.58 -0.91 8.11
N ILE A 100 13.91 0.01 7.37
CA ILE A 100 13.79 1.43 7.73
C ILE A 100 12.31 1.85 7.68
N ALA A 101 11.87 2.62 8.67
CA ALA A 101 10.60 3.36 8.65
C ALA A 101 10.78 4.74 9.29
N SER A 102 9.81 5.66 9.11
CA SER A 102 9.74 6.85 9.95
C SER A 102 9.50 6.44 11.41
N THR A 103 9.87 7.32 12.35
CA THR A 103 9.61 7.09 13.77
C THR A 103 8.11 6.95 14.03
N GLY A 104 7.28 7.75 13.35
CA GLY A 104 5.81 7.68 13.46
C GLY A 104 5.26 6.35 12.93
N THR A 105 5.67 5.92 11.74
CA THR A 105 5.28 4.62 11.17
C THR A 105 5.70 3.46 12.08
N ALA A 106 6.95 3.45 12.56
CA ALA A 106 7.45 2.40 13.44
C ALA A 106 6.68 2.33 14.77
N ALA A 107 6.29 3.48 15.33
CA ALA A 107 5.48 3.56 16.54
C ALA A 107 4.04 3.08 16.32
N ALA A 108 3.47 3.30 15.14
CA ALA A 108 2.10 2.89 14.79
C ALA A 108 1.99 1.37 14.50
N MET A 109 3.04 0.74 13.98
CA MET A 109 3.02 -0.66 13.51
C MET A 109 2.51 -1.66 14.56
N PRO A 110 2.94 -1.68 15.84
CA PRO A 110 2.45 -2.66 16.82
C PRO A 110 0.94 -2.55 17.08
N GLY A 111 0.42 -1.32 17.13
CA GLY A 111 -1.02 -1.08 17.29
C GLY A 111 -1.84 -1.50 16.08
N ALA A 112 -1.32 -1.19 14.89
CA ALA A 112 -1.91 -1.60 13.63
C ALA A 112 -1.90 -3.14 13.48
N ASP A 113 -0.78 -3.79 13.79
CA ASP A 113 -0.66 -5.26 13.76
C ASP A 113 -1.69 -5.91 14.68
N LYS A 114 -1.75 -5.50 15.96
CA LYS A 114 -2.70 -6.05 16.93
C LYS A 114 -4.15 -5.93 16.45
N TYR A 115 -4.52 -4.76 15.91
CA TYR A 115 -5.86 -4.50 15.41
C TYR A 115 -6.16 -5.35 14.17
N LYS A 116 -5.23 -5.39 13.21
CA LYS A 116 -5.38 -6.13 11.95
C LYS A 116 -5.33 -7.64 12.15
N HIS A 117 -4.52 -8.15 13.06
CA HIS A 117 -4.53 -9.55 13.46
C HIS A 117 -5.93 -9.95 13.94
N TYR A 118 -6.51 -9.18 14.89
CA TYR A 118 -7.88 -9.44 15.35
C TYR A 118 -8.88 -9.41 14.19
N PHE A 119 -8.81 -8.43 13.31
CA PHE A 119 -9.71 -8.30 12.16
C PHE A 119 -9.60 -9.51 11.22
N TRP A 120 -8.41 -9.86 10.79
CA TRP A 120 -8.20 -10.93 9.81
C TRP A 120 -8.46 -12.33 10.36
N VAL A 121 -8.26 -12.55 11.65
CA VAL A 121 -8.50 -13.85 12.29
C VAL A 121 -9.95 -13.98 12.73
N ASN A 122 -10.53 -12.97 13.38
CA ASN A 122 -11.83 -13.11 14.04
C ASN A 122 -13.01 -12.56 13.22
N VAL A 123 -12.79 -11.52 12.40
CA VAL A 123 -13.84 -10.87 11.60
C VAL A 123 -13.86 -11.41 10.19
N ALA A 124 -12.77 -11.22 9.43
CA ALA A 124 -12.66 -11.68 8.05
C ALA A 124 -12.42 -13.20 7.94
N LYS A 125 -11.90 -13.84 8.99
CA LYS A 125 -11.62 -15.29 9.08
C LYS A 125 -10.77 -15.84 7.93
N THR A 126 -9.85 -15.00 7.45
CA THR A 126 -8.91 -15.33 6.36
C THR A 126 -7.67 -16.05 6.87
N PHE A 127 -7.32 -15.82 8.13
CA PHE A 127 -6.18 -16.42 8.82
C PHE A 127 -6.61 -17.07 10.14
N THR A 128 -5.72 -17.89 10.72
CA THR A 128 -5.74 -18.32 12.12
C THR A 128 -4.61 -17.60 12.87
N ASP A 129 -4.57 -17.72 14.20
CA ASP A 129 -3.47 -17.18 15.02
C ASP A 129 -2.10 -17.75 14.63
N GLU A 130 -2.06 -19.00 14.09
CA GLU A 130 -0.83 -19.63 13.64
C GLU A 130 -0.40 -19.19 12.25
N THR A 131 -1.35 -18.83 11.38
CA THR A 131 -1.07 -18.51 9.97
C THR A 131 -0.95 -17.01 9.71
N TYR A 132 -1.48 -16.16 10.59
CA TYR A 132 -1.26 -14.72 10.48
C TYR A 132 0.23 -14.39 10.68
N PRO A 133 0.84 -13.53 9.85
CA PRO A 133 2.26 -13.21 9.95
C PRO A 133 2.62 -12.66 11.34
N LYS A 134 3.71 -13.14 11.91
CA LYS A 134 4.20 -12.64 13.20
C LYS A 134 4.81 -11.25 13.02
N PHE A 135 4.42 -10.33 13.87
CA PHE A 135 4.97 -8.98 13.88
C PHE A 135 6.48 -8.98 14.16
N GLU A 136 7.21 -8.23 13.36
CA GLU A 136 8.59 -7.83 13.64
C GLU A 136 8.76 -6.32 13.44
N ALA A 137 9.64 -5.71 14.23
CA ALA A 137 9.96 -4.29 14.12
C ALA A 137 11.01 -4.04 13.03
N VAL A 138 11.04 -2.82 12.50
CA VAL A 138 12.16 -2.33 11.69
C VAL A 138 13.40 -2.11 12.55
N LYS A 139 14.60 -2.20 11.94
CA LYS A 139 15.89 -2.03 12.65
C LYS A 139 16.29 -0.55 12.79
N THR A 140 15.88 0.29 11.87
CA THR A 140 16.31 1.70 11.79
C THR A 140 15.09 2.59 11.66
N THR A 141 15.08 3.71 12.40
CA THR A 141 14.05 4.74 12.27
C THR A 141 14.67 6.09 11.88
N TYR A 142 13.84 7.01 11.36
CA TYR A 142 14.21 8.38 11.10
C TYR A 142 13.01 9.31 11.37
N THR A 143 13.29 10.60 11.51
CA THR A 143 12.24 11.63 11.70
C THR A 143 12.42 12.72 10.65
N GLY A 144 11.30 13.19 10.11
CA GLY A 144 11.23 14.27 9.14
C GLY A 144 11.80 13.90 7.77
N LYS A 145 13.09 14.07 7.54
CA LYS A 145 13.76 13.83 6.26
C LYS A 145 15.03 13.02 6.43
N LYS A 146 15.22 11.99 5.60
CA LYS A 146 16.46 11.19 5.56
C LYS A 146 16.95 11.09 4.11
N VAL A 147 18.21 11.38 3.86
CA VAL A 147 18.87 11.13 2.57
C VAL A 147 19.73 9.88 2.71
N ILE A 148 19.55 8.94 1.80
CA ILE A 148 20.29 7.68 1.72
C ILE A 148 21.16 7.74 0.47
N LYS A 149 22.49 7.61 0.63
CA LYS A 149 23.42 7.47 -0.48
C LYS A 149 23.58 5.99 -0.83
N LEU A 150 23.26 5.64 -2.08
CA LEU A 150 23.40 4.30 -2.63
C LEU A 150 24.88 4.01 -2.99
N LYS A 151 25.21 2.72 -3.18
CA LYS A 151 26.55 2.29 -3.61
C LYS A 151 26.94 2.78 -4.99
N SER A 152 25.99 3.07 -5.87
CA SER A 152 26.23 3.73 -7.16
C SER A 152 26.71 5.17 -7.02
N GLY A 153 26.39 5.81 -5.90
CA GLY A 153 26.57 7.25 -5.66
C GLY A 153 25.28 8.07 -5.82
N GLU A 154 24.22 7.47 -6.36
CA GLU A 154 22.88 8.06 -6.43
C GLU A 154 22.26 8.21 -5.02
N THR A 155 21.18 8.97 -4.91
CA THR A 155 20.51 9.18 -3.62
C THR A 155 19.03 8.86 -3.69
N ILE A 156 18.51 8.41 -2.56
CA ILE A 156 17.09 8.28 -2.27
C ILE A 156 16.78 9.21 -1.10
N THR A 157 15.73 10.02 -1.22
CA THR A 157 15.29 10.90 -0.13
C THR A 157 13.95 10.40 0.43
N LEU A 158 13.91 10.17 1.73
CA LEU A 158 12.70 9.83 2.48
C LEU A 158 12.12 11.09 3.11
N PHE A 159 10.81 11.28 2.98
CA PHE A 159 10.06 12.36 3.61
C PHE A 159 8.96 11.76 4.49
N GLU A 160 9.03 12.00 5.79
CA GLU A 160 7.92 11.72 6.70
C GLU A 160 6.86 12.81 6.53
N LEU A 161 5.62 12.40 6.23
CA LEU A 161 4.49 13.33 6.16
C LEU A 161 3.87 13.44 7.55
N SER A 162 3.84 14.64 8.10
CA SER A 162 3.41 14.91 9.49
C SER A 162 1.90 14.83 9.72
N LYS A 163 1.10 14.67 8.67
CA LYS A 163 -0.35 14.61 8.76
C LYS A 163 -0.84 13.20 8.47
N PRO A 164 -1.90 12.73 9.16
CA PRO A 164 -2.52 11.46 8.85
C PRO A 164 -3.13 11.46 7.44
N GLY A 165 -3.19 10.27 6.82
CA GLY A 165 -3.77 10.02 5.53
C GLY A 165 -4.37 8.62 5.50
N VAL A 166 -3.84 7.70 4.66
CA VAL A 166 -4.19 6.28 4.68
C VAL A 166 -3.76 5.61 5.99
N SER A 167 -2.77 6.17 6.66
CA SER A 167 -2.30 5.77 7.99
C SER A 167 -2.09 7.02 8.86
N SER A 168 -1.81 6.84 10.14
CA SER A 168 -1.50 7.94 11.07
C SER A 168 -0.20 8.66 10.73
N ASP A 169 0.72 7.97 10.07
CA ASP A 169 2.00 8.46 9.59
C ASP A 169 2.36 7.77 8.27
N GLN A 170 3.08 8.45 7.39
CA GLN A 170 3.50 7.85 6.13
C GLN A 170 4.77 8.48 5.59
N THR A 171 5.53 7.68 4.86
CA THR A 171 6.77 8.04 4.16
C THR A 171 6.51 8.15 2.66
N VAL A 172 7.00 9.24 2.07
CA VAL A 172 7.21 9.35 0.62
C VAL A 172 8.69 9.08 0.33
N VAL A 173 8.94 8.12 -0.56
CA VAL A 173 10.29 7.76 -1.01
C VAL A 173 10.52 8.39 -2.37
N ARG A 174 11.49 9.31 -2.48
CA ARG A 174 11.87 9.91 -3.75
C ARG A 174 13.19 9.31 -4.25
N PHE A 175 13.19 8.86 -5.49
CA PHE A 175 14.40 8.52 -6.23
C PHE A 175 14.92 9.78 -6.90
N ASP A 176 16.00 10.34 -6.35
CA ASP A 176 16.44 11.72 -6.65
C ASP A 176 16.87 11.91 -8.10
N LYS A 177 17.35 10.86 -8.77
CA LYS A 177 17.78 10.89 -10.17
C LYS A 177 16.63 11.17 -11.16
N THR A 178 15.47 10.55 -10.93
CA THR A 178 14.30 10.66 -11.81
C THR A 178 13.23 11.59 -11.26
N GLY A 179 13.24 11.85 -9.96
CA GLY A 179 12.20 12.57 -9.26
C GLY A 179 10.92 11.75 -9.06
N ASP A 180 10.98 10.42 -9.28
CA ASP A 180 9.89 9.50 -9.05
C ASP A 180 9.61 9.35 -7.55
N LEU A 181 8.34 9.17 -7.21
CA LEU A 181 7.86 8.98 -5.85
C LEU A 181 7.25 7.60 -5.66
N VAL A 182 7.66 6.89 -4.61
CA VAL A 182 6.95 5.71 -4.10
C VAL A 182 6.23 6.13 -2.82
N VAL A 183 4.92 5.95 -2.77
CA VAL A 183 4.07 6.58 -1.76
C VAL A 183 3.15 5.59 -1.01
N GLY A 184 3.29 4.28 -1.28
CA GLY A 184 2.37 3.28 -0.72
C GLY A 184 0.91 3.61 -1.04
N ASP A 185 0.00 3.24 -0.17
CA ASP A 185 -1.44 3.44 -0.38
C ASP A 185 -1.92 4.90 -0.22
N LEU A 186 -0.98 5.86 -0.09
CA LEU A 186 -1.35 7.28 -0.18
C LEU A 186 -1.99 7.61 -1.54
N VAL A 187 -1.64 6.83 -2.58
CA VAL A 187 -2.23 6.86 -3.92
C VAL A 187 -2.58 5.45 -4.38
N ALA A 188 -3.80 5.27 -4.88
CA ALA A 188 -4.32 4.03 -5.43
C ALA A 188 -4.99 4.30 -6.81
N SER A 189 -4.21 4.80 -7.78
CA SER A 189 -4.73 5.25 -9.08
C SER A 189 -5.62 4.22 -9.78
N HIS A 190 -6.87 4.60 -10.13
CA HIS A 190 -7.90 3.75 -10.72
C HIS A 190 -8.24 2.48 -9.90
N ASN A 191 -7.94 2.51 -8.60
CA ASN A 191 -8.37 1.49 -7.65
C ASN A 191 -9.10 2.14 -6.47
N HIS A 192 -10.01 1.39 -5.85
CA HIS A 192 -10.60 1.86 -4.61
C HIS A 192 -9.55 1.88 -3.49
N ALA A 193 -9.47 3.01 -2.78
CA ALA A 193 -8.52 3.19 -1.68
C ALA A 193 -9.02 2.53 -0.39
N TRP A 194 -8.09 2.25 0.52
CA TRP A 194 -8.38 1.75 1.86
C TRP A 194 -8.82 2.89 2.79
N LEU A 195 -10.13 3.04 3.02
CA LEU A 195 -10.74 4.21 3.67
C LEU A 195 -10.81 4.15 5.20
N GLU A 196 -10.25 3.10 5.82
CA GLU A 196 -10.27 2.91 7.27
C GLU A 196 -9.44 3.96 8.03
N GLY A 197 -8.37 4.46 7.38
CA GLY A 197 -7.39 5.33 8.02
C GLY A 197 -6.38 4.59 8.89
N GLY A 198 -5.59 5.33 9.65
CA GLY A 198 -4.66 4.77 10.63
C GLY A 198 -5.37 4.17 11.84
N ILE A 199 -4.68 3.27 12.54
CA ILE A 199 -5.17 2.73 13.81
C ILE A 199 -4.57 3.55 14.96
N VAL A 200 -5.43 4.28 15.66
CA VAL A 200 -5.07 5.13 16.82
C VAL A 200 -5.84 4.63 18.02
N ASP A 201 -5.15 4.36 19.12
CA ASP A 201 -5.75 3.81 20.35
C ASP A 201 -6.63 2.57 20.10
N GLY A 202 -6.19 1.71 19.16
CA GLY A 202 -6.87 0.47 18.79
C GLY A 202 -8.14 0.66 17.97
N LYS A 203 -8.36 1.83 17.37
CA LYS A 203 -9.54 2.15 16.54
C LYS A 203 -9.13 2.80 15.22
N PRO A 204 -9.92 2.56 14.15
CA PRO A 204 -9.79 3.30 12.90
C PRO A 204 -9.93 4.82 13.11
N ALA A 205 -9.04 5.56 12.47
CA ALA A 205 -9.00 7.02 12.51
C ALA A 205 -8.84 7.57 11.08
N PRO A 206 -9.90 7.52 10.25
CA PRO A 206 -9.85 8.06 8.88
C PRO A 206 -9.64 9.57 8.91
N ALA A 207 -8.90 10.07 7.93
CA ALA A 207 -8.43 11.44 7.92
C ALA A 207 -8.47 12.06 6.51
N ILE A 208 -9.61 12.00 5.82
CA ILE A 208 -9.78 12.39 4.42
C ILE A 208 -9.25 13.82 4.15
N LYS A 209 -9.57 14.80 4.99
CA LYS A 209 -9.15 16.20 4.80
C LYS A 209 -7.63 16.36 4.84
N SER A 210 -6.97 15.72 5.79
CA SER A 210 -5.51 15.79 5.90
C SER A 210 -4.82 14.91 4.86
N TRP A 211 -5.43 13.78 4.46
CA TRP A 211 -4.98 12.97 3.32
C TRP A 211 -4.93 13.81 2.04
N ILE A 212 -6.02 14.52 1.71
CA ILE A 212 -6.06 15.48 0.59
C ILE A 212 -4.98 16.55 0.72
N SER A 213 -4.70 17.04 1.93
CA SER A 213 -3.61 18.00 2.16
C SER A 213 -2.23 17.40 1.83
N ASN A 214 -1.96 16.14 2.24
CA ASN A 214 -0.73 15.44 1.91
C ASN A 214 -0.56 15.24 0.40
N LEU A 215 -1.62 14.85 -0.30
CA LEU A 215 -1.59 14.69 -1.78
C LEU A 215 -1.20 15.98 -2.50
N LYS A 216 -1.68 17.13 -2.03
CA LYS A 216 -1.33 18.44 -2.60
C LYS A 216 0.14 18.84 -2.38
N GLU A 217 0.86 18.18 -1.46
CA GLU A 217 2.30 18.40 -1.24
C GLU A 217 3.17 17.56 -2.19
N LEU A 218 2.66 16.42 -2.74
CA LEU A 218 3.44 15.52 -3.59
C LEU A 218 4.16 16.22 -4.75
N PRO A 219 3.53 17.17 -5.49
CA PRO A 219 4.19 17.89 -6.58
C PRO A 219 5.38 18.77 -6.16
N LYS A 220 5.54 19.03 -4.86
CA LYS A 220 6.71 19.75 -4.32
C LYS A 220 7.86 18.78 -3.95
N LEU A 221 7.52 17.50 -3.73
CA LEU A 221 8.47 16.47 -3.33
C LEU A 221 9.12 15.79 -4.52
N GLY A 222 8.43 15.66 -5.66
CA GLY A 222 8.95 15.03 -6.86
C GLY A 222 8.32 15.57 -8.12
N HIS A 223 8.86 15.16 -9.30
CA HIS A 223 8.42 15.63 -10.61
C HIS A 223 8.31 14.51 -11.67
N GLY A 224 8.66 13.29 -11.30
CA GLY A 224 8.53 12.08 -12.13
C GLY A 224 7.14 11.46 -12.04
N LYS A 225 7.10 10.13 -11.92
CA LYS A 225 5.89 9.34 -11.70
C LYS A 225 5.64 9.07 -10.21
N VAL A 226 4.39 8.79 -9.88
CA VAL A 226 3.99 8.20 -8.59
C VAL A 226 3.82 6.70 -8.78
N TYR A 227 4.48 5.94 -7.92
CA TYR A 227 4.29 4.52 -7.70
C TYR A 227 3.47 4.36 -6.43
N GLY A 228 2.17 4.21 -6.61
CA GLY A 228 1.22 3.98 -5.52
C GLY A 228 1.24 2.54 -5.03
N GLY A 229 0.50 2.27 -3.97
CA GLY A 229 0.37 0.92 -3.42
C GLY A 229 -0.46 -0.02 -4.29
N ARG A 230 -1.25 0.53 -5.23
CA ARG A 230 -2.07 -0.20 -6.21
C ARG A 230 -2.31 0.68 -7.44
N GLY A 231 -2.70 0.03 -8.54
CA GLY A 231 -3.17 0.71 -9.74
C GLY A 231 -2.08 1.26 -10.64
N ASP A 232 -2.37 2.32 -11.36
CA ASP A 232 -1.52 2.86 -12.41
C ASP A 232 -0.39 3.77 -11.89
N PHE A 233 0.66 3.92 -12.69
CA PHE A 233 1.80 4.80 -12.39
C PHE A 233 1.70 6.07 -13.23
N LEU A 234 1.14 7.12 -12.64
CA LEU A 234 0.86 8.39 -13.29
C LEU A 234 1.91 9.46 -12.97
N PRO A 235 2.04 10.52 -13.79
CA PRO A 235 2.80 11.70 -13.42
C PRO A 235 2.34 12.27 -12.08
N VAL A 236 3.26 12.79 -11.25
CA VAL A 236 2.99 13.21 -9.86
C VAL A 236 1.79 14.14 -9.74
N LYS A 237 1.64 15.13 -10.64
CA LYS A 237 0.52 16.08 -10.59
C LYS A 237 -0.82 15.41 -10.89
N GLU A 238 -0.83 14.50 -11.85
CA GLU A 238 -2.00 13.76 -12.28
C GLU A 238 -2.46 12.78 -11.21
N ALA A 239 -1.53 11.96 -10.68
CA ALA A 239 -1.80 11.03 -9.60
C ALA A 239 -2.38 11.74 -8.37
N ALA A 240 -1.78 12.86 -7.96
CA ALA A 240 -2.26 13.63 -6.82
C ALA A 240 -3.66 14.23 -7.06
N ALA A 241 -3.92 14.76 -8.26
CA ALA A 241 -5.22 15.32 -8.59
C ALA A 241 -6.32 14.25 -8.67
N GLN A 242 -6.03 13.10 -9.26
CA GLN A 242 -6.96 11.98 -9.38
C GLN A 242 -7.33 11.43 -7.99
N GLU A 243 -6.34 11.20 -7.11
CA GLU A 243 -6.60 10.69 -5.76
C GLU A 243 -7.38 11.71 -4.91
N VAL A 244 -7.11 13.01 -5.06
CA VAL A 244 -7.91 14.07 -4.41
C VAL A 244 -9.37 14.00 -4.86
N ALA A 245 -9.62 13.87 -6.16
CA ALA A 245 -10.97 13.77 -6.70
C ALA A 245 -11.69 12.50 -6.21
N TYR A 246 -10.96 11.36 -6.18
CA TYR A 246 -11.48 10.12 -5.64
C TYR A 246 -11.89 10.26 -4.17
N LEU A 247 -11.02 10.79 -3.31
CA LEU A 247 -11.30 10.94 -1.87
C LEU A 247 -12.49 11.89 -1.60
N GLN A 248 -12.61 12.97 -2.37
CA GLN A 248 -13.75 13.86 -2.28
C GLN A 248 -15.05 13.15 -2.68
N LYS A 249 -15.02 12.34 -3.73
CA LYS A 249 -16.17 11.57 -4.18
C LYS A 249 -16.54 10.48 -3.17
N ALA A 250 -15.54 9.76 -2.64
CA ALA A 250 -15.72 8.73 -1.61
C ALA A 250 -16.38 9.30 -0.34
N ASP A 251 -15.89 10.46 0.13
CA ASP A 251 -16.46 11.19 1.26
C ASP A 251 -17.93 11.56 1.03
N ALA A 252 -18.24 12.10 -0.16
CA ALA A 252 -19.60 12.49 -0.54
C ALA A 252 -20.56 11.30 -0.69
N ILE A 253 -20.11 10.15 -1.22
CA ILE A 253 -20.91 8.92 -1.31
C ILE A 253 -21.34 8.48 0.09
N VAL A 254 -20.39 8.40 1.03
CA VAL A 254 -20.67 7.95 2.41
C VAL A 254 -21.58 8.95 3.13
N ASP A 255 -21.35 10.26 2.98
CA ASP A 255 -22.23 11.30 3.55
C ASP A 255 -23.66 11.21 3.00
N SER A 256 -23.81 11.08 1.69
CA SER A 256 -25.12 10.94 1.05
C SER A 256 -25.85 9.70 1.54
N TYR A 257 -25.14 8.57 1.62
CA TYR A 257 -25.74 7.32 2.11
C TYR A 257 -26.25 7.46 3.54
N ILE A 258 -25.42 7.98 4.46
CA ILE A 258 -25.79 8.17 5.87
C ILE A 258 -26.99 9.13 6.02
N ASN A 259 -26.98 10.23 5.26
CA ASN A 259 -28.06 11.23 5.32
C ASN A 259 -29.39 10.69 4.79
N ASN A 260 -29.37 9.80 3.80
CA ASN A 260 -30.56 9.19 3.22
C ASN A 260 -31.20 8.10 4.11
N LEU A 261 -30.51 7.61 5.11
CA LEU A 261 -31.04 6.57 6.02
C LEU A 261 -32.13 7.09 6.97
N GLY A 262 -32.16 8.39 7.28
CA GLY A 262 -33.12 8.95 8.24
C GLY A 262 -33.11 8.20 9.57
N ASP A 263 -34.26 7.67 9.99
CA ASP A 263 -34.43 6.93 11.25
C ASP A 263 -33.62 5.61 11.31
N LYS A 264 -33.23 5.06 10.14
CA LYS A 264 -32.40 3.83 10.07
C LYS A 264 -30.92 4.09 10.33
N ARG A 265 -30.50 5.33 10.53
CA ARG A 265 -29.08 5.68 10.76
C ARG A 265 -28.44 4.86 11.91
N SER A 266 -29.22 4.50 12.93
CA SER A 266 -28.75 3.68 14.05
C SER A 266 -28.34 2.25 13.62
N GLU A 267 -28.85 1.74 12.49
CA GLU A 267 -28.54 0.42 11.98
C GLU A 267 -27.08 0.28 11.54
N LEU A 268 -26.40 1.39 11.20
CA LEU A 268 -24.97 1.43 10.91
C LEU A 268 -24.07 1.04 12.09
N SER A 269 -24.58 1.12 13.31
CA SER A 269 -23.87 0.72 14.53
C SER A 269 -24.38 -0.62 15.09
N ASP A 270 -25.37 -1.25 14.44
CA ASP A 270 -25.90 -2.56 14.81
C ASP A 270 -25.08 -3.67 14.16
N PRO A 271 -24.37 -4.52 14.94
CA PRO A 271 -23.54 -5.58 14.38
C PRO A 271 -24.28 -6.59 13.49
N THR A 272 -25.61 -6.69 13.64
CA THR A 272 -26.46 -7.62 12.84
C THR A 272 -26.89 -7.03 11.50
N LYS A 273 -26.81 -5.70 11.33
CA LYS A 273 -27.30 -4.98 10.15
C LYS A 273 -26.21 -4.24 9.38
N GLN A 274 -25.14 -3.83 10.05
CA GLN A 274 -24.08 -3.00 9.46
C GLN A 274 -23.45 -3.61 8.19
N SER A 275 -23.31 -4.93 8.10
CA SER A 275 -22.73 -5.59 6.94
C SER A 275 -23.58 -5.41 5.67
N GLU A 276 -24.91 -5.37 5.80
CA GLU A 276 -25.81 -5.09 4.68
C GLU A 276 -25.64 -3.64 4.19
N HIS A 277 -25.53 -2.69 5.11
CA HIS A 277 -25.26 -1.30 4.77
C HIS A 277 -23.89 -1.12 4.08
N TYR A 278 -22.86 -1.82 4.54
CA TYR A 278 -21.53 -1.73 3.90
C TYR A 278 -21.54 -2.32 2.49
N ALA A 279 -22.30 -3.38 2.25
CA ALA A 279 -22.50 -3.92 0.90
C ALA A 279 -23.26 -2.93 -0.01
N GLN A 280 -24.26 -2.22 0.52
CA GLN A 280 -24.96 -1.16 -0.22
C GLN A 280 -24.06 0.03 -0.53
N ILE A 281 -23.24 0.46 0.42
CA ILE A 281 -22.23 1.53 0.17
C ILE A 281 -21.25 1.08 -0.92
N GLN A 282 -20.77 -0.17 -0.88
CA GLN A 282 -19.91 -0.73 -1.93
C GLN A 282 -20.60 -0.68 -3.31
N ALA A 283 -21.89 -1.00 -3.39
CA ALA A 283 -22.63 -0.94 -4.63
C ALA A 283 -22.75 0.52 -5.16
N GLU A 284 -22.93 1.51 -4.27
CA GLU A 284 -22.92 2.93 -4.67
C GLU A 284 -21.52 3.35 -5.17
N PHE A 285 -20.43 2.91 -4.56
CA PHE A 285 -19.09 3.14 -5.07
C PHE A 285 -18.90 2.54 -6.46
N ALA A 286 -19.30 1.30 -6.69
CA ALA A 286 -19.19 0.64 -7.99
C ALA A 286 -20.01 1.36 -9.07
N LYS A 287 -21.17 1.91 -8.73
CA LYS A 287 -22.03 2.68 -9.63
C LYS A 287 -21.44 4.05 -9.96
N GLU A 288 -20.94 4.77 -8.97
CA GLU A 288 -20.46 6.16 -9.10
C GLU A 288 -19.01 6.24 -9.62
N LEU A 289 -18.25 5.14 -9.52
CA LEU A 289 -16.85 5.00 -9.90
C LEU A 289 -16.63 3.67 -10.67
N PRO A 290 -17.32 3.47 -11.82
CA PRO A 290 -17.34 2.19 -12.51
C PRO A 290 -15.98 1.78 -13.09
N ASP A 291 -15.07 2.74 -13.32
CA ASP A 291 -13.73 2.50 -13.88
C ASP A 291 -12.68 2.21 -12.79
N TYR A 292 -13.08 2.16 -11.50
CA TYR A 292 -12.17 1.86 -10.41
C TYR A 292 -12.19 0.36 -10.10
N ALA A 293 -11.00 -0.23 -10.07
CA ALA A 293 -10.83 -1.64 -9.75
C ALA A 293 -10.96 -1.93 -8.24
N MET A 294 -11.14 -3.20 -7.89
CA MET A 294 -11.19 -3.72 -6.52
C MET A 294 -12.33 -3.13 -5.65
N PRO A 295 -13.58 -3.11 -6.10
CA PRO A 295 -14.70 -2.58 -5.31
C PRO A 295 -14.90 -3.31 -3.97
N ASP A 296 -14.47 -4.57 -3.86
CA ASP A 296 -14.56 -5.36 -2.62
C ASP A 296 -13.77 -4.74 -1.46
N LEU A 297 -12.71 -3.94 -1.73
CA LEU A 297 -11.97 -3.23 -0.68
C LEU A 297 -12.87 -2.27 0.12
N ILE A 298 -13.93 -1.75 -0.49
CA ILE A 298 -14.84 -0.82 0.18
C ILE A 298 -15.54 -1.51 1.35
N SER A 299 -16.09 -2.71 1.16
CA SER A 299 -16.78 -3.44 2.24
C SER A 299 -15.88 -3.74 3.44
N TYR A 300 -14.57 -3.90 3.21
CA TYR A 300 -13.59 -4.15 4.29
C TYR A 300 -13.09 -2.87 4.97
N SER A 301 -13.18 -1.71 4.34
CA SER A 301 -12.50 -0.50 4.82
C SER A 301 -13.42 0.68 5.15
N VAL A 302 -14.63 0.72 4.56
CA VAL A 302 -15.53 1.89 4.69
C VAL A 302 -16.11 2.07 6.10
N TYR A 303 -16.17 1.01 6.91
CA TYR A 303 -16.69 1.09 8.28
C TYR A 303 -15.95 2.10 9.14
N GLY A 304 -14.65 2.30 8.93
CA GLY A 304 -13.87 3.33 9.63
C GLY A 304 -14.41 4.73 9.32
N LEU A 305 -14.61 5.05 8.03
CA LEU A 305 -15.16 6.32 7.58
C LEU A 305 -16.61 6.53 8.04
N VAL A 306 -17.46 5.48 7.96
CA VAL A 306 -18.84 5.52 8.47
C VAL A 306 -18.87 5.84 9.95
N ASN A 307 -18.12 5.11 10.78
CA ASN A 307 -18.08 5.32 12.23
C ASN A 307 -17.57 6.72 12.60
N HIS A 308 -16.57 7.23 11.88
CA HIS A 308 -16.07 8.58 12.08
C HIS A 308 -17.17 9.64 11.83
N LYS A 309 -17.88 9.54 10.71
CA LYS A 309 -18.98 10.46 10.36
C LYS A 309 -20.17 10.39 11.33
N LEU A 310 -20.46 9.21 11.87
CA LEU A 310 -21.51 9.06 12.90
C LEU A 310 -21.13 9.76 14.21
N THR A 311 -19.85 9.93 14.52
CA THR A 311 -19.37 10.62 15.72
C THR A 311 -19.26 12.13 15.54
N GLU A 312 -18.88 12.62 14.34
CA GLU A 312 -18.82 14.07 14.04
C GLU A 312 -20.22 14.73 14.01
N SER A 313 -21.27 13.96 13.80
CA SER A 313 -22.65 14.47 13.67
C SER A 313 -23.43 14.51 14.99
N LYS A 314 -22.78 14.22 16.10
CA LYS A 314 -23.33 14.36 17.46
C LYS A 314 -22.85 15.63 18.12
#